data_93346bcb488ef82521f90f0659df8d5b
#
_entry.id   93346bcb488ef82521f90f0659df8d5b
#
_cell.length_a   1.000
_cell.length_b   1.000
_cell.length_c   1.000
_cell.angle_alpha   90.00
_cell.angle_beta   90.00
_cell.angle_gamma   90.00
#
_symmetry.space_group_name_H-M   'P 1'
#
loop_
_entity.id
_entity.type
_entity.pdbx_description
1 polymer ?
#
loop_
_entity_poly.entity_id
_entity_poly.type
_entity_poly.pdbx_seq_one_letter_code
_entity_poly.pdbx_strand_id
1 'polypeptide(L)'
;MCLPHDYLNLWLTGEFITEPGDASGTAYFDVRARRYSDDVLGAIDATRDWTRTLPPIARSLSVVGTLRKEAAESLGLETGVPVSAGGGDNMIAAIGCDVLIEGPVAVSLGTSGTAFAYRDRPAVDPRGEAAAFCDSTGGWLPLTATLNCTSATEWVRELFGLDHADVDAAIASDRARGLAFLPYLSGERTPNRPEATGVFVGLRASHGRDAIVHAVVEGVTFGLAYALDALRRAGVAPTEVTLVGGGSASDAWAQLCADIFNLAVVRPAIVEAAASGAARQAQWAVEGNRPHLAAAPSRRFEPRPRHGLGDAAKRMAALREIAGANRL
;
A
#
# COMPACT_ATOMS: atom_id res chain seq x y z
N MET A 1 -24.63 -10.19 2.37
CA MET A 1 -23.46 -9.45 2.94
C MET A 1 -22.47 -9.24 1.82
N CYS A 2 -21.93 -8.03 1.64
CA CYS A 2 -21.02 -7.71 0.53
C CYS A 2 -20.03 -6.63 0.97
N LEU A 3 -18.91 -6.54 0.27
CA LEU A 3 -17.94 -5.46 0.38
C LEU A 3 -18.42 -4.22 -0.40
N PRO A 4 -17.88 -3.02 -0.16
CA PRO A 4 -18.23 -1.83 -0.92
C PRO A 4 -18.06 -1.99 -2.43
N HIS A 5 -17.00 -2.65 -2.86
CA HIS A 5 -16.73 -2.99 -4.25
C HIS A 5 -17.84 -3.91 -4.85
N ASP A 6 -18.26 -4.95 -4.12
CA ASP A 6 -19.33 -5.86 -4.55
C ASP A 6 -20.66 -5.10 -4.72
N TYR A 7 -20.96 -4.15 -3.80
CA TYR A 7 -22.13 -3.29 -3.89
C TYR A 7 -22.10 -2.39 -5.13
N LEU A 8 -20.94 -1.85 -5.49
CA LEU A 8 -20.78 -1.08 -6.72
C LEU A 8 -21.08 -1.93 -7.95
N ASN A 9 -20.56 -3.16 -8.01
CA ASN A 9 -20.86 -4.09 -9.10
C ASN A 9 -22.37 -4.39 -9.18
N LEU A 10 -23.00 -4.65 -8.02
CA LEU A 10 -24.45 -4.87 -7.95
C LEU A 10 -25.23 -3.63 -8.44
N TRP A 11 -24.80 -2.43 -8.04
CA TRP A 11 -25.46 -1.18 -8.46
C TRP A 11 -25.28 -0.91 -9.95
N LEU A 12 -24.08 -1.18 -10.50
CA LEU A 12 -23.77 -0.95 -11.91
C LEU A 12 -24.48 -1.95 -12.83
N THR A 13 -24.53 -3.24 -12.46
CA THR A 13 -24.89 -4.34 -13.36
C THR A 13 -26.16 -5.08 -12.93
N GLY A 14 -26.49 -5.07 -11.67
CA GLY A 14 -27.49 -5.97 -11.07
C GLY A 14 -26.91 -7.31 -10.63
N GLU A 15 -25.63 -7.60 -10.91
CA GLU A 15 -24.97 -8.85 -10.55
C GLU A 15 -24.36 -8.78 -9.15
N PHE A 16 -24.72 -9.73 -8.28
CA PHE A 16 -24.19 -9.84 -6.93
C PHE A 16 -22.97 -10.74 -6.93
N ILE A 17 -21.80 -10.17 -7.07
CA ILE A 17 -20.52 -10.89 -7.19
C ILE A 17 -19.42 -10.22 -6.34
N THR A 18 -18.38 -10.99 -6.00
CA THR A 18 -17.09 -10.49 -5.50
C THR A 18 -15.95 -11.03 -6.35
N GLU A 19 -14.71 -10.61 -6.07
CA GLU A 19 -13.53 -11.14 -6.73
C GLU A 19 -12.42 -11.45 -5.69
N PRO A 20 -11.44 -12.33 -6.01
CA PRO A 20 -10.47 -12.83 -5.05
C PRO A 20 -9.62 -11.77 -4.34
N GLY A 21 -9.26 -10.67 -5.02
CA GLY A 21 -8.43 -9.60 -4.47
C GLY A 21 -9.12 -8.92 -3.30
N ASP A 22 -10.34 -8.41 -3.50
CA ASP A 22 -11.08 -7.72 -2.45
C ASP A 22 -11.59 -8.70 -1.38
N ALA A 23 -12.07 -9.88 -1.78
CA ALA A 23 -12.50 -10.93 -0.84
C ALA A 23 -11.39 -11.38 0.10
N SER A 24 -10.11 -11.31 -0.31
CA SER A 24 -8.94 -11.62 0.52
C SER A 24 -8.83 -10.73 1.76
N GLY A 25 -9.44 -9.55 1.77
CA GLY A 25 -9.52 -8.66 2.92
C GLY A 25 -10.45 -9.16 4.02
N THR A 26 -11.24 -10.20 3.78
CA THR A 26 -12.14 -10.80 4.77
C THR A 26 -11.45 -11.91 5.55
N ALA A 27 -11.87 -12.10 6.80
CA ALA A 27 -11.30 -13.15 7.65
C ALA A 27 -11.71 -14.58 7.23
N TYR A 28 -12.71 -14.72 6.37
CA TYR A 28 -13.30 -16.01 5.96
C TYR A 28 -12.99 -16.41 4.50
N PHE A 29 -12.05 -15.71 3.83
CA PHE A 29 -11.58 -16.08 2.51
C PHE A 29 -10.23 -16.80 2.59
N ASP A 30 -10.14 -18.01 2.04
CA ASP A 30 -8.88 -18.75 1.89
C ASP A 30 -8.14 -18.26 0.64
N VAL A 31 -7.12 -17.46 0.84
CA VAL A 31 -6.30 -16.87 -0.25
C VAL A 31 -5.50 -17.92 -1.05
N ARG A 32 -5.22 -19.08 -0.48
CA ARG A 32 -4.52 -20.17 -1.18
C ARG A 32 -5.46 -20.95 -2.09
N ALA A 33 -6.63 -21.29 -1.55
CA ALA A 33 -7.65 -22.02 -2.28
C ALA A 33 -8.53 -21.11 -3.15
N ARG A 34 -8.47 -19.80 -2.96
CA ARG A 34 -9.30 -18.77 -3.63
C ARG A 34 -10.79 -19.05 -3.51
N ARG A 35 -11.21 -19.40 -2.31
CA ARG A 35 -12.60 -19.68 -1.97
C ARG A 35 -12.89 -19.30 -0.53
N TYR A 36 -14.14 -19.22 -0.20
CA TYR A 36 -14.54 -19.07 1.19
C TYR A 36 -14.13 -20.30 2.00
N SER A 37 -13.75 -20.07 3.27
CA SER A 37 -13.36 -21.12 4.21
C SER A 37 -14.60 -21.63 4.95
N ASP A 38 -15.03 -22.86 4.64
CA ASP A 38 -16.17 -23.48 5.29
C ASP A 38 -15.94 -23.63 6.80
N ASP A 39 -14.69 -23.92 7.21
CA ASP A 39 -14.32 -24.04 8.63
C ASP A 39 -14.51 -22.72 9.38
N VAL A 40 -14.05 -21.58 8.80
CA VAL A 40 -14.18 -20.26 9.41
C VAL A 40 -15.65 -19.81 9.41
N LEU A 41 -16.35 -20.00 8.31
CA LEU A 41 -17.77 -19.65 8.20
C LEU A 41 -18.63 -20.49 9.16
N GLY A 42 -18.33 -21.79 9.31
CA GLY A 42 -18.98 -22.68 10.28
C GLY A 42 -18.70 -22.26 11.73
N ALA A 43 -17.49 -21.75 12.02
CA ALA A 43 -17.16 -21.21 13.34
C ALA A 43 -17.88 -19.88 13.65
N ILE A 44 -18.18 -19.08 12.63
CA ILE A 44 -18.97 -17.83 12.78
C ILE A 44 -20.44 -18.15 13.05
N ASP A 45 -21.06 -18.99 12.21
CA ASP A 45 -22.45 -19.41 12.35
C ASP A 45 -22.70 -20.68 11.55
N ALA A 46 -22.71 -21.83 12.22
CA ALA A 46 -22.92 -23.14 11.60
C ALA A 46 -24.35 -23.36 11.07
N THR A 47 -25.31 -22.50 11.45
CA THR A 47 -26.72 -22.64 11.05
C THR A 47 -27.07 -21.82 9.80
N ARG A 48 -26.17 -20.91 9.39
CA ARG A 48 -26.41 -20.01 8.27
C ARG A 48 -26.10 -20.65 6.94
N ASP A 49 -26.99 -20.48 5.98
CA ASP A 49 -26.71 -20.80 4.57
C ASP A 49 -25.81 -19.68 3.97
N TRP A 50 -24.52 -19.88 4.01
CA TRP A 50 -23.51 -18.94 3.52
C TRP A 50 -23.53 -18.80 2.00
N THR A 51 -23.99 -19.82 1.27
CA THR A 51 -24.07 -19.78 -0.20
C THR A 51 -25.12 -18.78 -0.69
N ARG A 52 -26.13 -18.49 0.15
CA ARG A 52 -27.15 -17.47 -0.10
C ARG A 52 -26.80 -16.11 0.51
N THR A 53 -25.81 -16.07 1.40
CA THR A 53 -25.44 -14.87 2.16
C THR A 53 -24.28 -14.11 1.51
N LEU A 54 -23.29 -14.86 0.99
CA LEU A 54 -22.10 -14.30 0.37
C LEU A 54 -22.22 -14.27 -1.15
N PRO A 55 -21.60 -13.28 -1.85
CA PRO A 55 -21.60 -13.23 -3.29
C PRO A 55 -20.74 -14.36 -3.87
N PRO A 56 -21.13 -14.96 -5.02
CA PRO A 56 -20.24 -15.86 -5.75
C PRO A 56 -18.96 -15.13 -6.17
N ILE A 57 -17.86 -15.90 -6.22
CA ILE A 57 -16.53 -15.37 -6.53
C ILE A 57 -16.34 -15.39 -8.05
N ALA A 58 -16.22 -14.23 -8.66
CA ALA A 58 -15.92 -14.04 -10.08
C ALA A 58 -14.41 -14.17 -10.35
N ARG A 59 -14.04 -14.40 -11.60
CA ARG A 59 -12.64 -14.30 -12.03
C ARG A 59 -12.22 -12.84 -12.11
N SER A 60 -11.05 -12.48 -11.59
CA SER A 60 -10.58 -11.09 -11.50
C SER A 60 -10.53 -10.38 -12.88
N LEU A 61 -10.12 -11.06 -13.94
CA LEU A 61 -10.09 -10.52 -15.31
C LEU A 61 -11.30 -10.99 -16.13
N SER A 62 -12.52 -10.74 -15.63
CA SER A 62 -13.75 -11.08 -16.36
C SER A 62 -14.68 -9.87 -16.47
N VAL A 63 -15.45 -9.83 -17.55
CA VAL A 63 -16.65 -9.01 -17.62
C VAL A 63 -17.71 -9.70 -16.77
N VAL A 64 -18.24 -9.00 -15.76
CA VAL A 64 -19.21 -9.55 -14.80
C VAL A 64 -20.65 -9.16 -15.10
N GLY A 65 -20.85 -8.24 -16.03
CA GLY A 65 -22.15 -7.78 -16.48
C GLY A 65 -22.03 -6.58 -17.41
N THR A 66 -23.14 -5.95 -17.67
CA THR A 66 -23.19 -4.72 -18.45
C THR A 66 -23.92 -3.63 -17.66
N LEU A 67 -23.57 -2.39 -17.95
CA LEU A 67 -24.14 -1.23 -17.27
C LEU A 67 -25.67 -1.18 -17.50
N ARG A 68 -26.42 -1.28 -16.40
CA ARG A 68 -27.89 -1.22 -16.43
C ARG A 68 -28.39 0.21 -16.64
N LYS A 69 -29.63 0.34 -17.08
CA LYS A 69 -30.22 1.62 -17.50
C LYS A 69 -30.11 2.72 -16.44
N GLU A 70 -30.50 2.43 -15.18
CA GLU A 70 -30.51 3.43 -14.11
C GLU A 70 -29.09 3.92 -13.76
N ALA A 71 -28.10 3.03 -13.80
CA ALA A 71 -26.71 3.39 -13.57
C ALA A 71 -26.15 4.20 -14.75
N ALA A 72 -26.48 3.80 -15.97
CA ALA A 72 -26.09 4.50 -17.19
C ALA A 72 -26.62 5.95 -17.20
N GLU A 73 -27.91 6.14 -16.91
CA GLU A 73 -28.52 7.47 -16.80
C GLU A 73 -27.85 8.34 -15.74
N SER A 74 -27.55 7.76 -14.55
CA SER A 74 -26.88 8.48 -13.46
C SER A 74 -25.44 8.91 -13.79
N LEU A 75 -24.75 8.13 -14.62
CA LEU A 75 -23.35 8.37 -15.01
C LEU A 75 -23.21 9.14 -16.33
N GLY A 76 -24.30 9.37 -17.07
CA GLY A 76 -24.27 9.97 -18.40
C GLY A 76 -23.60 9.08 -19.44
N LEU A 77 -23.73 7.75 -19.29
CA LEU A 77 -23.15 6.75 -20.17
C LEU A 77 -24.22 5.99 -20.94
N GLU A 78 -23.83 5.19 -21.93
CA GLU A 78 -24.73 4.30 -22.64
C GLU A 78 -25.01 3.03 -21.82
N THR A 79 -26.25 2.52 -21.94
CA THR A 79 -26.63 1.22 -21.38
C THR A 79 -25.90 0.11 -22.14
N GLY A 80 -25.52 -0.94 -21.42
CA GLY A 80 -24.87 -2.12 -22.05
C GLY A 80 -23.34 -2.03 -22.13
N VAL A 81 -22.71 -0.98 -21.66
CA VAL A 81 -21.24 -0.90 -21.52
C VAL A 81 -20.76 -2.05 -20.63
N PRO A 82 -19.75 -2.85 -21.05
CA PRO A 82 -19.22 -3.93 -20.24
C PRO A 82 -18.62 -3.42 -18.92
N VAL A 83 -18.86 -4.16 -17.82
CA VAL A 83 -18.31 -3.88 -16.50
C VAL A 83 -17.39 -5.02 -16.09
N SER A 84 -16.12 -4.71 -15.77
CA SER A 84 -15.15 -5.69 -15.27
C SER A 84 -15.39 -6.01 -13.81
N ALA A 85 -14.81 -7.13 -13.35
CA ALA A 85 -14.92 -7.56 -11.94
C ALA A 85 -14.46 -6.50 -10.95
N GLY A 86 -13.51 -5.65 -11.32
CA GLY A 86 -12.93 -4.67 -10.39
C GLY A 86 -11.97 -5.32 -9.40
N GLY A 87 -11.87 -4.75 -8.21
CA GLY A 87 -11.02 -5.27 -7.12
C GLY A 87 -10.77 -4.24 -6.03
N GLY A 88 -10.08 -4.65 -4.97
CA GLY A 88 -9.64 -3.76 -3.92
C GLY A 88 -8.64 -2.71 -4.42
N ASP A 89 -8.59 -1.56 -3.75
CA ASP A 89 -7.82 -0.37 -4.17
C ASP A 89 -6.33 -0.66 -4.45
N ASN A 90 -5.66 -1.39 -3.56
CA ASN A 90 -4.23 -1.73 -3.72
C ASN A 90 -3.99 -2.74 -4.85
N MET A 91 -4.92 -3.69 -5.05
CA MET A 91 -4.87 -4.68 -6.14
C MET A 91 -5.01 -3.98 -7.50
N ILE A 92 -5.94 -3.06 -7.56
CA ILE A 92 -6.18 -2.26 -8.76
C ILE A 92 -5.04 -1.26 -8.97
N ALA A 93 -4.50 -0.64 -7.90
CA ALA A 93 -3.32 0.20 -7.99
C ALA A 93 -2.09 -0.56 -8.50
N ALA A 94 -1.94 -1.85 -8.17
CA ALA A 94 -0.86 -2.68 -8.72
C ALA A 94 -0.94 -2.79 -10.25
N ILE A 95 -2.14 -2.92 -10.81
CA ILE A 95 -2.37 -2.88 -12.26
C ILE A 95 -1.99 -1.50 -12.83
N GLY A 96 -2.38 -0.42 -12.14
CA GLY A 96 -2.06 0.95 -12.53
C GLY A 96 -0.56 1.24 -12.52
N CYS A 97 0.15 0.76 -11.51
CA CYS A 97 1.59 0.92 -11.35
C CYS A 97 2.43 -0.07 -12.17
N ASP A 98 1.79 -1.00 -12.87
CA ASP A 98 2.46 -2.07 -13.63
C ASP A 98 3.26 -3.07 -12.76
N VAL A 99 2.89 -3.22 -11.48
CA VAL A 99 3.47 -4.19 -10.54
C VAL A 99 2.73 -5.53 -10.71
N LEU A 100 3.02 -6.21 -11.81
CA LEU A 100 2.32 -7.41 -12.30
C LEU A 100 3.26 -8.58 -12.57
N ILE A 101 4.52 -8.46 -12.14
CA ILE A 101 5.55 -9.50 -12.22
C ILE A 101 6.33 -9.50 -10.91
N GLU A 102 7.02 -10.59 -10.59
CA GLU A 102 7.92 -10.63 -9.44
C GLU A 102 9.11 -9.68 -9.62
N GLY A 103 9.50 -9.00 -8.56
CA GLY A 103 10.62 -8.08 -8.49
C GLY A 103 10.23 -6.65 -8.15
N PRO A 104 9.50 -5.90 -8.99
CA PRO A 104 9.01 -4.57 -8.65
C PRO A 104 8.06 -4.59 -7.43
N VAL A 105 8.18 -3.57 -6.57
CA VAL A 105 7.33 -3.36 -5.40
C VAL A 105 6.74 -1.96 -5.48
N ALA A 106 5.44 -1.81 -5.30
CA ALA A 106 4.84 -0.49 -5.11
C ALA A 106 4.95 -0.06 -3.65
N VAL A 107 5.29 1.20 -3.42
CA VAL A 107 5.21 1.87 -2.12
C VAL A 107 4.37 3.13 -2.29
N SER A 108 3.31 3.26 -1.49
CA SER A 108 2.45 4.44 -1.50
C SER A 108 2.74 5.32 -0.29
N LEU A 109 3.02 6.60 -0.54
CA LEU A 109 3.17 7.67 0.45
C LEU A 109 1.84 8.44 0.56
N GLY A 110 0.82 7.78 1.11
CA GLY A 110 -0.46 8.38 1.48
C GLY A 110 -0.51 8.80 2.95
N THR A 111 -1.68 9.14 3.49
CA THR A 111 -1.91 9.38 4.93
C THR A 111 -1.32 8.23 5.75
N SER A 112 -1.66 7.00 5.36
CA SER A 112 -0.99 5.77 5.74
C SER A 112 -0.05 5.33 4.64
N GLY A 113 1.00 4.56 4.98
CA GLY A 113 1.91 3.98 3.99
C GLY A 113 1.51 2.55 3.65
N THR A 114 1.58 2.17 2.37
CA THR A 114 1.43 0.76 1.97
C THR A 114 2.61 0.32 1.13
N ALA A 115 2.96 -0.96 1.24
CA ALA A 115 3.89 -1.60 0.31
C ALA A 115 3.31 -2.94 -0.13
N PHE A 116 3.32 -3.22 -1.44
CA PHE A 116 2.80 -4.45 -2.01
C PHE A 116 3.57 -4.89 -3.25
N ALA A 117 3.53 -6.17 -3.53
CA ALA A 117 4.24 -6.78 -4.66
C ALA A 117 3.44 -7.92 -5.25
N TYR A 118 3.57 -8.12 -6.55
CA TYR A 118 3.01 -9.28 -7.22
C TYR A 118 3.81 -10.55 -6.90
N ARG A 119 3.08 -11.67 -6.74
CA ARG A 119 3.64 -13.02 -6.64
C ARG A 119 2.85 -14.00 -7.53
N ASP A 120 3.54 -14.98 -8.09
CA ASP A 120 2.95 -16.09 -8.84
C ASP A 120 2.44 -17.24 -7.94
N ARG A 121 2.70 -17.15 -6.64
CA ARG A 121 2.35 -18.13 -5.61
C ARG A 121 1.94 -17.46 -4.30
N PRO A 122 1.14 -18.12 -3.44
CA PRO A 122 0.71 -17.55 -2.17
C PRO A 122 1.91 -17.14 -1.31
N ALA A 123 1.84 -15.92 -0.77
CA ALA A 123 2.80 -15.41 0.19
C ALA A 123 2.11 -15.23 1.53
N VAL A 124 2.55 -15.96 2.54
CA VAL A 124 1.99 -15.90 3.90
C VAL A 124 3.14 -15.59 4.86
N ASP A 125 3.06 -14.45 5.53
CA ASP A 125 4.01 -14.07 6.57
C ASP A 125 3.65 -14.78 7.88
N PRO A 126 4.54 -15.63 8.46
CA PRO A 126 4.27 -16.31 9.73
C PRO A 126 4.06 -15.36 10.91
N ARG A 127 4.53 -14.10 10.80
CA ARG A 127 4.35 -13.06 11.85
C ARG A 127 3.05 -12.27 11.70
N GLY A 128 2.33 -12.45 10.56
CA GLY A 128 1.11 -11.70 10.28
C GLY A 128 1.33 -10.21 10.03
N GLU A 129 2.57 -9.77 9.76
CA GLU A 129 2.91 -8.36 9.47
C GLU A 129 2.65 -8.00 8.00
N ALA A 130 2.81 -8.98 7.10
CA ALA A 130 2.36 -8.86 5.71
C ALA A 130 1.05 -9.64 5.53
N ALA A 131 0.02 -8.95 5.11
CA ALA A 131 -1.26 -9.56 4.77
C ALA A 131 -1.14 -10.33 3.45
N ALA A 132 -1.71 -11.53 3.42
CA ALA A 132 -1.80 -12.33 2.21
C ALA A 132 -3.06 -11.92 1.45
N PHE A 133 -2.90 -11.41 0.24
CA PHE A 133 -4.00 -11.09 -0.67
C PHE A 133 -3.83 -11.85 -1.99
N CYS A 134 -4.92 -12.15 -2.64
CA CYS A 134 -4.91 -12.38 -4.08
C CYS A 134 -4.75 -11.04 -4.79
N ASP A 135 -4.11 -11.02 -5.94
CA ASP A 135 -4.17 -9.86 -6.83
C ASP A 135 -5.42 -9.92 -7.72
N SER A 136 -5.71 -8.84 -8.44
CA SER A 136 -6.84 -8.76 -9.37
C SER A 136 -6.47 -9.13 -10.81
N THR A 137 -5.44 -9.98 -11.01
CA THR A 137 -5.06 -10.52 -12.33
C THR A 137 -4.90 -12.04 -12.35
N GLY A 138 -4.92 -12.68 -11.19
CA GLY A 138 -4.83 -14.13 -11.05
C GLY A 138 -3.62 -14.63 -10.26
N GLY A 139 -2.74 -13.75 -9.78
CA GLY A 139 -1.64 -14.02 -8.85
C GLY A 139 -1.97 -13.69 -7.40
N TRP A 140 -0.97 -13.33 -6.63
CA TRP A 140 -1.07 -12.91 -5.24
C TRP A 140 -0.39 -11.57 -5.03
N LEU A 141 -0.87 -10.82 -4.03
CA LEU A 141 -0.38 -9.49 -3.68
C LEU A 141 -0.13 -9.40 -2.18
N PRO A 142 0.98 -9.96 -1.65
CA PRO A 142 1.34 -9.68 -0.26
C PRO A 142 1.46 -8.16 -0.05
N LEU A 143 0.86 -7.68 1.04
CA LEU A 143 0.71 -6.27 1.34
C LEU A 143 1.05 -5.98 2.79
N THR A 144 1.75 -4.87 3.02
CA THR A 144 1.99 -4.29 4.34
C THR A 144 1.40 -2.88 4.41
N ALA A 145 0.97 -2.46 5.59
CA ALA A 145 0.46 -1.11 5.80
C ALA A 145 0.98 -0.53 7.11
N THR A 146 1.46 0.71 7.04
CA THR A 146 1.81 1.53 8.21
C THR A 146 0.70 2.55 8.47
N LEU A 147 0.45 2.90 9.73
CA LEU A 147 -0.53 3.93 10.07
C LEU A 147 0.03 5.34 9.87
N ASN A 148 1.33 5.50 10.08
CA ASN A 148 2.00 6.80 10.11
C ASN A 148 2.88 6.97 8.86
N CYS A 149 2.38 7.74 7.88
CA CYS A 149 3.17 8.12 6.70
C CYS A 149 3.07 9.63 6.49
N THR A 150 2.31 10.14 5.51
CA THR A 150 2.18 11.59 5.37
C THR A 150 1.45 12.22 6.55
N SER A 151 0.63 11.50 7.30
CA SER A 151 0.05 11.98 8.56
C SER A 151 1.12 12.49 9.54
N ALA A 152 2.24 11.79 9.67
CA ALA A 152 3.33 12.20 10.56
C ALA A 152 4.14 13.38 9.97
N THR A 153 4.34 13.41 8.65
CA THR A 153 5.04 14.54 8.01
C THR A 153 4.18 15.79 7.98
N GLU A 154 2.87 15.67 7.78
CA GLU A 154 1.94 16.80 7.89
C GLU A 154 1.86 17.32 9.33
N TRP A 155 1.81 16.43 10.32
CA TRP A 155 1.86 16.84 11.71
C TRP A 155 3.07 17.74 12.02
N VAL A 156 4.28 17.37 11.61
CA VAL A 156 5.48 18.19 11.88
C VAL A 156 5.50 19.45 11.02
N ARG A 157 5.00 19.40 9.80
CA ARG A 157 4.85 20.55 8.91
C ARG A 157 3.94 21.62 9.54
N GLU A 158 2.77 21.22 10.01
CA GLU A 158 1.81 22.11 10.68
C GLU A 158 2.33 22.63 12.01
N LEU A 159 2.99 21.78 12.81
CA LEU A 159 3.58 22.18 14.10
C LEU A 159 4.54 23.36 13.98
N PHE A 160 5.28 23.44 12.89
CA PHE A 160 6.23 24.52 12.62
C PHE A 160 5.74 25.59 11.63
N GLY A 161 4.51 25.47 11.12
CA GLY A 161 3.94 26.40 10.15
C GLY A 161 4.71 26.45 8.82
N LEU A 162 5.15 25.28 8.33
CA LEU A 162 5.98 25.15 7.13
C LEU A 162 5.14 24.92 5.87
N ASP A 163 5.72 25.21 4.71
CA ASP A 163 5.24 24.71 3.43
C ASP A 163 5.98 23.42 3.01
N HIS A 164 5.59 22.81 1.90
CA HIS A 164 6.23 21.58 1.40
C HIS A 164 7.67 21.81 0.93
N ALA A 165 7.99 23.00 0.43
CA ALA A 165 9.35 23.33 0.00
C ALA A 165 10.31 23.43 1.20
N ASP A 166 9.84 23.93 2.34
CA ASP A 166 10.59 23.92 3.60
C ASP A 166 10.90 22.51 4.07
N VAL A 167 9.92 21.60 3.97
CA VAL A 167 10.11 20.17 4.32
C VAL A 167 11.14 19.53 3.39
N ASP A 168 11.06 19.77 2.08
CA ASP A 168 12.03 19.27 1.11
C ASP A 168 13.45 19.79 1.39
N ALA A 169 13.59 21.07 1.73
CA ALA A 169 14.85 21.66 2.12
C ALA A 169 15.43 21.04 3.40
N ALA A 170 14.57 20.75 4.39
CA ALA A 170 14.97 20.08 5.62
C ALA A 170 15.46 18.64 5.35
N ILE A 171 14.77 17.88 4.49
CA ILE A 171 15.20 16.53 4.08
C ILE A 171 16.58 16.58 3.39
N ALA A 172 16.78 17.54 2.49
CA ALA A 172 18.03 17.69 1.75
C ALA A 172 19.21 18.14 2.63
N SER A 173 18.95 18.78 3.78
CA SER A 173 19.97 19.37 4.63
C SER A 173 20.80 18.38 5.46
N ASP A 174 20.38 17.14 5.62
CA ASP A 174 21.04 16.06 6.42
C ASP A 174 21.42 16.51 7.84
N ARG A 175 20.56 17.29 8.51
CA ARG A 175 20.85 17.90 9.81
C ARG A 175 20.42 17.08 11.02
N ALA A 176 19.74 15.94 10.82
CA ALA A 176 19.21 15.12 11.92
C ALA A 176 20.26 14.28 12.65
N ARG A 177 21.56 14.51 12.42
CA ARG A 177 22.66 13.69 12.96
C ARG A 177 22.48 13.30 14.43
N GLY A 178 22.25 11.98 14.67
CA GLY A 178 22.08 11.43 16.00
C GLY A 178 20.67 11.58 16.59
N LEU A 179 19.77 12.36 15.96
CA LEU A 179 18.36 12.42 16.30
C LEU A 179 17.62 11.32 15.52
N ALA A 180 16.73 10.59 16.18
CA ALA A 180 15.86 9.62 15.55
C ALA A 180 14.43 9.82 16.05
N PHE A 181 13.46 9.56 15.19
CA PHE A 181 12.05 9.64 15.54
C PHE A 181 11.34 8.32 15.18
N LEU A 182 10.65 7.73 16.15
CA LEU A 182 9.74 6.63 15.93
C LEU A 182 8.34 7.19 15.66
N PRO A 183 7.77 7.04 14.45
CA PRO A 183 6.59 7.79 14.02
C PRO A 183 5.25 7.19 14.46
N TYR A 184 5.16 6.54 15.60
CA TYR A 184 3.95 5.82 16.04
C TYR A 184 2.96 6.75 16.75
N LEU A 185 2.61 7.87 16.11
CA LEU A 185 1.76 8.93 16.69
C LEU A 185 0.34 8.44 17.06
N SER A 186 -0.16 7.43 16.36
CA SER A 186 -1.50 6.84 16.58
C SER A 186 -1.41 5.32 16.67
N GLY A 187 -0.39 4.81 17.35
CA GLY A 187 -0.03 3.42 17.29
C GLY A 187 0.60 3.06 15.94
N GLU A 188 0.84 1.77 15.69
CA GLU A 188 1.34 1.29 14.41
C GLU A 188 0.78 -0.10 14.08
N ARG A 189 0.58 -0.36 12.80
CA ARG A 189 0.07 -1.63 12.26
C ARG A 189 1.19 -2.58 11.82
N THR A 190 2.23 -2.05 11.21
CA THR A 190 3.41 -2.83 10.79
C THR A 190 4.68 -2.18 11.36
N PRO A 191 5.24 -2.72 12.46
CA PRO A 191 4.76 -3.87 13.27
C PRO A 191 3.46 -3.58 14.01
N ASN A 192 2.76 -4.63 14.46
CA ASN A 192 1.52 -4.46 15.23
C ASN A 192 1.81 -3.92 16.63
N ARG A 193 1.59 -2.62 16.83
CA ARG A 193 1.84 -1.85 18.07
C ARG A 193 0.73 -0.80 18.24
N PRO A 194 -0.52 -1.22 18.50
CA PRO A 194 -1.67 -0.29 18.53
C PRO A 194 -1.59 0.76 19.63
N GLU A 195 -0.88 0.46 20.74
CA GLU A 195 -0.75 1.35 21.90
C GLU A 195 0.57 2.15 21.92
N ALA A 196 1.42 2.00 20.90
CA ALA A 196 2.69 2.72 20.85
C ALA A 196 2.48 4.22 20.56
N THR A 197 3.43 5.03 21.01
CA THR A 197 3.43 6.48 20.79
C THR A 197 4.67 6.93 20.04
N GLY A 198 4.63 8.15 19.47
CA GLY A 198 5.80 8.76 18.83
C GLY A 198 6.90 9.10 19.83
N VAL A 199 8.16 8.81 19.47
CA VAL A 199 9.30 9.02 20.36
C VAL A 199 10.48 9.64 19.62
N PHE A 200 11.03 10.73 20.19
CA PHE A 200 12.33 11.27 19.79
C PHE A 200 13.44 10.73 20.69
N VAL A 201 14.55 10.29 20.09
CA VAL A 201 15.74 9.86 20.81
C VAL A 201 16.97 10.59 20.28
N GLY A 202 17.86 10.98 21.18
CA GLY A 202 19.08 11.71 20.84
C GLY A 202 18.87 13.21 20.64
N LEU A 203 17.71 13.77 21.04
CA LEU A 203 17.44 15.21 20.96
C LEU A 203 18.46 16.02 21.81
N ARG A 204 19.02 17.07 21.23
CA ARG A 204 19.97 17.99 21.83
C ARG A 204 19.53 19.44 21.59
N ALA A 205 19.97 20.37 22.42
CA ALA A 205 19.71 21.81 22.25
C ALA A 205 20.22 22.38 20.90
N SER A 206 21.16 21.70 20.25
CA SER A 206 21.66 22.08 18.93
C SER A 206 20.75 21.65 17.76
N HIS A 207 19.75 20.80 17.99
CA HIS A 207 18.83 20.37 16.97
C HIS A 207 17.74 21.44 16.81
N GLY A 208 17.80 22.19 15.72
CA GLY A 208 16.76 23.14 15.33
C GLY A 208 15.60 22.47 14.57
N ARG A 209 14.68 23.31 14.10
CA ARG A 209 13.49 22.92 13.33
C ARG A 209 13.78 21.92 12.21
N ASP A 210 14.74 22.23 11.34
CA ASP A 210 15.04 21.41 10.17
C ASP A 210 15.54 19.98 10.54
N ALA A 211 16.28 19.86 11.66
CA ALA A 211 16.72 18.59 12.18
C ALA A 211 15.55 17.72 12.67
N ILE A 212 14.55 18.35 13.30
CA ILE A 212 13.34 17.66 13.76
C ILE A 212 12.50 17.19 12.57
N VAL A 213 12.28 18.07 11.58
CA VAL A 213 11.53 17.73 10.35
C VAL A 213 12.22 16.58 9.62
N HIS A 214 13.53 16.67 9.41
CA HIS A 214 14.31 15.59 8.78
C HIS A 214 14.14 14.28 9.54
N ALA A 215 14.29 14.27 10.87
CA ALA A 215 14.17 13.07 11.69
C ALA A 215 12.78 12.43 11.58
N VAL A 216 11.71 13.22 11.45
CA VAL A 216 10.34 12.72 11.26
C VAL A 216 10.21 12.02 9.91
N VAL A 217 10.64 12.65 8.81
CA VAL A 217 10.55 12.05 7.46
C VAL A 217 11.46 10.82 7.34
N GLU A 218 12.66 10.88 7.91
CA GLU A 218 13.58 9.74 7.97
C GLU A 218 12.96 8.58 8.77
N GLY A 219 12.35 8.85 9.92
CA GLY A 219 11.69 7.86 10.76
C GLY A 219 10.52 7.16 10.05
N VAL A 220 9.68 7.93 9.35
CA VAL A 220 8.60 7.40 8.50
C VAL A 220 9.18 6.50 7.41
N THR A 221 10.24 6.94 6.73
CA THR A 221 10.88 6.17 5.67
C THR A 221 11.48 4.86 6.18
N PHE A 222 12.06 4.84 7.39
CA PHE A 222 12.47 3.60 8.07
C PHE A 222 11.29 2.71 8.46
N GLY A 223 10.12 3.27 8.76
CA GLY A 223 8.88 2.53 8.93
C GLY A 223 8.51 1.76 7.67
N LEU A 224 8.57 2.42 6.52
CA LEU A 224 8.34 1.80 5.20
C LEU A 224 9.42 0.77 4.84
N ALA A 225 10.69 1.02 5.20
CA ALA A 225 11.75 0.02 5.03
C ALA A 225 11.47 -1.26 5.83
N TYR A 226 10.96 -1.13 7.06
CA TYR A 226 10.53 -2.27 7.86
C TYR A 226 9.34 -3.01 7.21
N ALA A 227 8.41 -2.29 6.61
CA ALA A 227 7.31 -2.85 5.83
C ALA A 227 7.82 -3.65 4.61
N LEU A 228 8.82 -3.14 3.89
CA LEU A 228 9.51 -3.88 2.83
C LEU A 228 10.22 -5.13 3.35
N ASP A 229 10.81 -5.08 4.55
CA ASP A 229 11.43 -6.26 5.17
C ASP A 229 10.38 -7.32 5.56
N ALA A 230 9.16 -6.91 5.94
CA ALA A 230 8.07 -7.86 6.14
C ALA A 230 7.67 -8.56 4.83
N LEU A 231 7.63 -7.84 3.71
CA LEU A 231 7.44 -8.45 2.39
C LEU A 231 8.58 -9.41 2.03
N ARG A 232 9.84 -9.07 2.33
CA ARG A 232 11.00 -9.97 2.12
C ARG A 232 10.85 -11.26 2.92
N ARG A 233 10.41 -11.18 4.17
CA ARG A 233 10.11 -12.38 5.01
C ARG A 233 8.98 -13.22 4.44
N ALA A 234 7.98 -12.60 3.80
CA ALA A 234 6.93 -13.28 3.06
C ALA A 234 7.40 -13.86 1.70
N GLY A 235 8.68 -13.74 1.39
CA GLY A 235 9.32 -14.33 0.19
C GLY A 235 9.36 -13.40 -1.03
N VAL A 236 9.04 -12.12 -0.90
CA VAL A 236 9.25 -11.13 -1.97
C VAL A 236 10.75 -10.81 -2.08
N ALA A 237 11.27 -10.70 -3.30
CA ALA A 237 12.63 -10.26 -3.59
C ALA A 237 12.59 -8.92 -4.35
N PRO A 238 12.51 -7.77 -3.66
CA PRO A 238 12.38 -6.47 -4.30
C PRO A 238 13.61 -6.14 -5.16
N THR A 239 13.38 -5.74 -6.41
CA THR A 239 14.43 -5.29 -7.34
C THR A 239 14.38 -3.78 -7.55
N GLU A 240 13.19 -3.20 -7.42
CA GLU A 240 12.92 -1.79 -7.67
C GLU A 240 11.65 -1.38 -6.91
N VAL A 241 11.54 -0.11 -6.57
CA VAL A 241 10.35 0.46 -5.92
C VAL A 241 9.63 1.41 -6.86
N THR A 242 8.37 1.16 -7.15
CA THR A 242 7.45 2.13 -7.77
C THR A 242 6.82 2.98 -6.68
N LEU A 243 7.15 4.27 -6.64
CA LEU A 243 6.71 5.19 -5.59
C LEU A 243 5.50 6.00 -6.06
N VAL A 244 4.40 5.91 -5.31
CA VAL A 244 3.12 6.59 -5.61
C VAL A 244 2.56 7.28 -4.37
N GLY A 245 1.37 7.89 -4.49
CA GLY A 245 0.74 8.66 -3.42
C GLY A 245 1.23 10.11 -3.35
N GLY A 246 0.53 10.95 -2.59
CA GLY A 246 0.79 12.40 -2.54
C GLY A 246 2.22 12.78 -2.12
N GLY A 247 2.78 12.07 -1.15
CA GLY A 247 4.16 12.30 -0.68
C GLY A 247 5.23 12.01 -1.74
N SER A 248 4.92 11.20 -2.76
CA SER A 248 5.85 10.90 -3.85
C SER A 248 6.19 12.12 -4.73
N ALA A 249 5.41 13.20 -4.64
CA ALA A 249 5.68 14.45 -5.35
C ALA A 249 7.02 15.09 -4.93
N SER A 250 7.48 14.85 -3.69
CA SER A 250 8.76 15.34 -3.18
C SER A 250 9.93 14.55 -3.76
N ASP A 251 10.81 15.25 -4.48
CA ASP A 251 12.06 14.64 -4.98
C ASP A 251 13.03 14.31 -3.85
N ALA A 252 13.07 15.15 -2.82
CA ALA A 252 13.92 14.96 -1.66
C ALA A 252 13.51 13.69 -0.90
N TRP A 253 12.20 13.47 -0.72
CA TRP A 253 11.71 12.26 -0.06
C TRP A 253 11.87 11.01 -0.94
N ALA A 254 11.61 11.12 -2.25
CA ALA A 254 11.85 10.01 -3.18
C ALA A 254 13.33 9.55 -3.18
N GLN A 255 14.27 10.51 -3.14
CA GLN A 255 15.69 10.20 -3.00
C GLN A 255 16.02 9.57 -1.64
N LEU A 256 15.43 10.07 -0.54
CA LEU A 256 15.60 9.49 0.78
C LEU A 256 15.07 8.05 0.84
N CYS A 257 13.95 7.78 0.17
CA CYS A 257 13.44 6.42 -0.01
C CYS A 257 14.45 5.51 -0.73
N ALA A 258 15.02 5.97 -1.85
CA ALA A 258 16.03 5.20 -2.57
C ALA A 258 17.25 4.88 -1.69
N ASP A 259 17.73 5.88 -0.95
CA ASP A 259 18.90 5.76 -0.08
C ASP A 259 18.63 4.77 1.09
N ILE A 260 17.47 4.85 1.75
CA ILE A 260 17.12 4.00 2.91
C ILE A 260 16.74 2.59 2.47
N PHE A 261 15.98 2.43 1.38
CA PHE A 261 15.58 1.10 0.90
C PHE A 261 16.74 0.35 0.23
N ASN A 262 17.79 1.09 -0.17
CA ASN A 262 18.92 0.61 -0.98
C ASN A 262 18.43 -0.07 -2.26
N LEU A 263 17.45 0.55 -2.91
CA LEU A 263 16.81 0.13 -4.15
C LEU A 263 16.56 1.35 -5.03
N ALA A 264 16.61 1.17 -6.35
CA ALA A 264 16.14 2.19 -7.25
C ALA A 264 14.66 2.50 -6.97
N VAL A 265 14.31 3.78 -6.94
CA VAL A 265 12.94 4.27 -6.79
C VAL A 265 12.51 4.92 -8.09
N VAL A 266 11.40 4.46 -8.65
CA VAL A 266 10.79 5.02 -9.86
C VAL A 266 9.47 5.67 -9.47
N ARG A 267 9.33 6.95 -9.81
CA ARG A 267 8.07 7.68 -9.70
C ARG A 267 7.44 7.80 -11.07
N PRO A 268 6.37 7.05 -11.37
CA PRO A 268 5.65 7.19 -12.64
C PRO A 268 4.88 8.52 -12.68
N ALA A 269 4.57 9.01 -13.89
CA ALA A 269 3.73 10.19 -14.07
C ALA A 269 2.22 9.87 -13.91
N ILE A 270 1.88 8.90 -13.08
CA ILE A 270 0.51 8.49 -12.80
C ILE A 270 0.04 9.22 -11.55
N VAL A 271 -1.02 10.00 -11.65
CA VAL A 271 -1.59 10.72 -10.50
C VAL A 271 -2.44 9.78 -9.65
N GLU A 272 -3.35 9.02 -10.28
CA GLU A 272 -4.30 8.13 -9.61
C GLU A 272 -4.09 6.67 -10.06
N ALA A 273 -3.23 5.95 -9.34
CA ALA A 273 -2.86 4.59 -9.70
C ALA A 273 -4.06 3.62 -9.71
N ALA A 274 -4.97 3.72 -8.72
CA ALA A 274 -6.15 2.87 -8.66
C ALA A 274 -7.12 3.14 -9.82
N ALA A 275 -7.41 4.41 -10.13
CA ALA A 275 -8.29 4.76 -11.24
C ALA A 275 -7.72 4.31 -12.60
N SER A 276 -6.41 4.53 -12.81
CA SER A 276 -5.70 4.04 -13.99
C SER A 276 -5.74 2.50 -14.09
N GLY A 277 -5.55 1.83 -12.96
CA GLY A 277 -5.61 0.37 -12.87
C GLY A 277 -7.00 -0.18 -13.20
N ALA A 278 -8.07 0.46 -12.70
CA ALA A 278 -9.44 0.08 -12.99
C ALA A 278 -9.76 0.18 -14.50
N ALA A 279 -9.37 1.29 -15.13
CA ALA A 279 -9.54 1.46 -16.57
C ALA A 279 -8.78 0.38 -17.36
N ARG A 280 -7.54 0.08 -16.96
CA ARG A 280 -6.72 -0.97 -17.59
C ARG A 280 -7.31 -2.36 -17.38
N GLN A 281 -7.80 -2.67 -16.19
CA GLN A 281 -8.44 -3.95 -15.92
C GLN A 281 -9.70 -4.12 -16.75
N ALA A 282 -10.52 -3.08 -16.89
CA ALA A 282 -11.70 -3.11 -17.73
C ALA A 282 -11.35 -3.36 -19.21
N GLN A 283 -10.34 -2.66 -19.73
CA GLN A 283 -9.84 -2.92 -21.09
C GLN A 283 -9.33 -4.36 -21.23
N TRP A 284 -8.55 -4.85 -20.27
CA TRP A 284 -8.04 -6.22 -20.28
C TRP A 284 -9.14 -7.27 -20.26
N ALA A 285 -10.17 -7.07 -19.43
CA ALA A 285 -11.30 -7.99 -19.34
C ALA A 285 -12.10 -8.08 -20.66
N VAL A 286 -12.22 -6.96 -21.40
CA VAL A 286 -12.93 -6.90 -22.68
C VAL A 286 -12.09 -7.44 -23.84
N GLU A 287 -10.81 -7.06 -23.91
CA GLU A 287 -9.92 -7.39 -25.04
C GLU A 287 -9.24 -8.78 -24.89
N GLY A 288 -9.22 -9.33 -23.67
CA GLY A 288 -8.59 -10.63 -23.39
C GLY A 288 -7.06 -10.57 -23.26
N ASN A 289 -6.43 -9.42 -23.49
CA ASN A 289 -4.97 -9.24 -23.41
C ASN A 289 -4.61 -8.04 -22.54
N ARG A 290 -3.44 -8.15 -21.90
CA ARG A 290 -2.89 -7.05 -21.09
C ARG A 290 -2.69 -5.81 -21.96
N PRO A 291 -3.31 -4.67 -21.62
CA PRO A 291 -3.11 -3.44 -22.34
C PRO A 291 -1.66 -2.99 -22.31
N HIS A 292 -1.13 -2.59 -23.47
CA HIS A 292 0.20 -2.01 -23.53
C HIS A 292 0.18 -0.61 -22.90
N LEU A 293 1.03 -0.39 -21.88
CA LEU A 293 1.27 0.95 -21.40
C LEU A 293 2.23 1.65 -22.35
N ALA A 294 1.80 2.77 -22.94
CA ALA A 294 2.78 3.72 -23.42
C ALA A 294 3.69 4.09 -22.23
N ALA A 295 5.01 4.06 -22.43
CA ALA A 295 5.96 4.42 -21.38
C ALA A 295 5.63 5.84 -20.89
N ALA A 296 4.96 5.93 -19.75
CA ALA A 296 4.70 7.23 -19.14
C ALA A 296 6.03 7.83 -18.69
N PRO A 297 6.23 9.16 -18.82
CA PRO A 297 7.39 9.80 -18.24
C PRO A 297 7.53 9.38 -16.79
N SER A 298 8.70 8.90 -16.42
CA SER A 298 9.00 8.48 -15.06
C SER A 298 10.27 9.17 -14.59
N ARG A 299 10.36 9.41 -13.29
CA ARG A 299 11.58 9.90 -12.68
C ARG A 299 12.20 8.80 -11.84
N ARG A 300 13.50 8.57 -12.02
CA ARG A 300 14.26 7.51 -11.36
C ARG A 300 15.26 8.10 -10.38
N PHE A 301 15.34 7.53 -9.19
CA PHE A 301 16.24 7.90 -8.12
C PHE A 301 17.08 6.67 -7.75
N GLU A 302 18.39 6.77 -7.93
CA GLU A 302 19.31 5.71 -7.56
C GLU A 302 19.77 5.88 -6.10
N PRO A 303 20.00 4.77 -5.38
CA PRO A 303 20.56 4.82 -4.02
C PRO A 303 21.91 5.53 -4.00
N ARG A 304 22.11 6.41 -3.02
CA ARG A 304 23.37 7.12 -2.79
C ARG A 304 23.96 6.71 -1.44
N PRO A 305 25.27 6.58 -1.32
CA PRO A 305 25.89 6.42 -0.03
C PRO A 305 25.57 7.63 0.88
N ARG A 306 24.94 7.40 2.02
CA ARG A 306 24.70 8.43 3.04
C ARG A 306 25.52 8.14 4.28
N HIS A 307 26.27 9.14 4.74
CA HIS A 307 27.02 9.01 5.99
C HIS A 307 26.07 8.90 7.18
N GLY A 308 26.29 7.90 8.05
CA GLY A 308 25.47 7.71 9.26
C GLY A 308 24.15 6.94 9.06
N LEU A 309 23.78 6.55 7.83
CA LEU A 309 22.53 5.80 7.56
C LEU A 309 22.50 4.46 8.32
N GLY A 310 23.63 3.73 8.38
CA GLY A 310 23.72 2.48 9.14
C GLY A 310 23.50 2.67 10.65
N ASP A 311 23.94 3.79 11.21
CA ASP A 311 23.71 4.11 12.63
C ASP A 311 22.25 4.57 12.87
N ALA A 312 21.64 5.29 11.93
CA ALA A 312 20.24 5.63 11.97
C ALA A 312 19.37 4.36 11.93
N ALA A 313 19.67 3.41 11.03
CA ALA A 313 18.98 2.12 10.94
C ALA A 313 19.06 1.32 12.25
N LYS A 314 20.24 1.25 12.86
CA LYS A 314 20.43 0.58 14.18
C LYS A 314 19.61 1.24 15.30
N ARG A 315 19.60 2.58 15.35
CA ARG A 315 18.79 3.33 16.33
C ARG A 315 17.31 3.06 16.13
N MET A 316 16.82 3.06 14.89
CA MET A 316 15.41 2.78 14.59
C MET A 316 15.02 1.33 14.95
N ALA A 317 15.90 0.36 14.72
CA ALA A 317 15.68 -1.02 15.16
C ALA A 317 15.58 -1.11 16.69
N ALA A 318 16.49 -0.49 17.42
CA ALA A 318 16.47 -0.46 18.89
C ALA A 318 15.21 0.23 19.43
N LEU A 319 14.76 1.33 18.82
CA LEU A 319 13.51 2.00 19.21
C LEU A 319 12.28 1.11 19.02
N ARG A 320 12.21 0.37 17.92
CA ARG A 320 11.12 -0.59 17.68
C ARG A 320 11.08 -1.71 18.72
N GLU A 321 12.24 -2.21 19.14
CA GLU A 321 12.34 -3.22 20.21
C GLU A 321 11.83 -2.67 21.55
N ILE A 322 12.22 -1.43 21.91
CA ILE A 322 11.77 -0.78 23.15
C ILE A 322 10.26 -0.54 23.14
N ALA A 323 9.72 -0.03 22.04
CA ALA A 323 8.28 0.15 21.87
C ALA A 323 7.52 -1.18 21.92
N GLY A 324 8.14 -2.28 21.42
CA GLY A 324 7.58 -3.64 21.50
C GLY A 324 7.50 -4.22 22.90
N ALA A 325 8.34 -3.74 23.81
CA ALA A 325 8.39 -4.22 25.19
C ALA A 325 7.42 -3.48 26.13
N ASN A 326 6.50 -2.66 25.63
CA ASN A 326 5.57 -1.81 26.41
C ASN A 326 6.29 -0.92 27.43
N ARG A 327 7.46 -0.39 27.09
CA ARG A 327 8.30 0.42 27.98
C ARG A 327 8.36 1.90 27.57
N LEU A 328 7.51 2.32 26.60
CA LEU A 328 7.38 3.70 26.13
C LEU A 328 5.92 4.08 26.00
#